data_d34f9c9c7a75e2f6d7b5fa0e2b962cfe
#
_entry.id   d34f9c9c7a75e2f6d7b5fa0e2b962cfe
#
_cell.length_a   1.000
_cell.length_b   1.000
_cell.length_c   1.000
_cell.angle_alpha   90.00
_cell.angle_beta   90.00
_cell.angle_gamma   90.00
#
_symmetry.space_group_name_H-M   'P 1'
#
loop_
_entity.id
_entity.type
_entity.pdbx_description
1 polymer ?
#
loop_
_entity_poly.entity_id
_entity_poly.type
_entity_poly.pdbx_seq_one_letter_code
_entity_poly.pdbx_strand_id
1 'polypeptide(L)'
;MAKNDNAHSLRMVESLKQTVGNDRANEFEEKYPLSKSADIEKKFEWAKAACDYLEENFDAELIYKIRKECRCNDGKSIANKILKYLNKANSIEEFVASFNAKESFAKLEYISDNKILFCYPECYCACVKRVPQQLSRAWCYCTLGNAEGIFAE
;
A
#
# COMPACT_ATOMS: atom_id res chain seq x y z
N MET A 1 -6.93 27.89 6.33
CA MET A 1 -7.16 26.49 5.89
C MET A 1 -6.04 25.60 6.40
N ALA A 2 -6.37 24.41 6.83
CA ALA A 2 -5.34 23.42 7.21
C ALA A 2 -4.51 23.06 5.97
N LYS A 3 -3.19 22.94 6.14
CA LYS A 3 -2.28 22.63 5.04
C LYS A 3 -2.37 21.15 4.67
N ASN A 4 -2.61 20.86 3.40
CA ASN A 4 -2.59 19.48 2.88
C ASN A 4 -1.29 19.24 2.10
N ASP A 5 -0.24 18.77 2.80
CA ASP A 5 1.09 18.55 2.23
C ASP A 5 1.73 17.20 2.67
N ASN A 6 0.92 16.30 3.23
CA ASN A 6 1.36 14.97 3.58
C ASN A 6 1.31 14.05 2.35
N ALA A 7 2.36 13.26 2.15
CA ALA A 7 2.47 12.38 1.00
C ALA A 7 1.34 11.34 0.89
N HIS A 8 0.78 10.87 2.01
CA HIS A 8 -0.36 9.93 1.99
C HIS A 8 -1.63 10.62 1.47
N SER A 9 -1.90 11.85 1.95
CA SER A 9 -3.05 12.61 1.50
C SER A 9 -2.92 13.02 0.03
N LEU A 10 -1.76 13.50 -0.39
CA LEU A 10 -1.53 13.88 -1.79
C LEU A 10 -1.72 12.70 -2.76
N ARG A 11 -1.23 11.49 -2.40
CA ARG A 11 -1.49 10.29 -3.21
C ARG A 11 -2.96 9.91 -3.26
N MET A 12 -3.69 10.06 -2.16
CA MET A 12 -5.14 9.79 -2.13
C MET A 12 -5.90 10.75 -3.03
N VAL A 13 -5.62 12.06 -2.93
CA VAL A 13 -6.24 13.09 -3.78
C VAL A 13 -5.96 12.81 -5.26
N GLU A 14 -4.71 12.53 -5.61
CA GLU A 14 -4.35 12.22 -7.00
C GLU A 14 -5.04 10.94 -7.52
N SER A 15 -5.09 9.89 -6.71
CA SER A 15 -5.79 8.66 -7.08
C SER A 15 -7.30 8.86 -7.24
N LEU A 16 -7.93 9.63 -6.35
CA LEU A 16 -9.35 10.01 -6.49
C LEU A 16 -9.57 10.79 -7.79
N LYS A 17 -8.71 11.76 -8.08
CA LYS A 17 -8.79 12.56 -9.30
C LYS A 17 -8.76 11.70 -10.56
N GLN A 18 -7.85 10.75 -10.61
CA GLN A 18 -7.69 9.84 -11.76
C GLN A 18 -8.83 8.83 -11.89
N THR A 19 -9.41 8.38 -10.78
CA THR A 19 -10.36 7.28 -10.75
C THR A 19 -11.81 7.76 -10.80
N VAL A 20 -12.16 8.84 -10.06
CA VAL A 20 -13.54 9.30 -9.87
C VAL A 20 -13.76 10.79 -10.22
N GLY A 21 -12.70 11.50 -10.61
CA GLY A 21 -12.76 12.88 -11.11
C GLY A 21 -12.42 13.95 -10.09
N ASN A 22 -12.26 15.18 -10.61
CA ASN A 22 -11.78 16.33 -9.83
C ASN A 22 -12.72 16.72 -8.68
N ASP A 23 -14.03 16.67 -8.89
CA ASP A 23 -15.00 17.15 -7.89
C ASP A 23 -14.89 16.31 -6.60
N ARG A 24 -14.81 14.99 -6.72
CA ARG A 24 -14.63 14.10 -5.57
C ARG A 24 -13.27 14.23 -4.90
N ALA A 25 -12.23 14.46 -5.69
CA ALA A 25 -10.87 14.69 -5.17
C ALA A 25 -10.80 16.01 -4.39
N ASN A 26 -11.39 17.08 -4.92
CA ASN A 26 -11.43 18.40 -4.26
C ASN A 26 -12.26 18.35 -2.97
N GLU A 27 -13.44 17.72 -3.01
CA GLU A 27 -14.28 17.49 -1.82
C GLU A 27 -13.49 16.78 -0.70
N PHE A 28 -12.77 15.71 -1.06
CA PHE A 28 -11.96 14.97 -0.11
C PHE A 28 -10.81 15.81 0.46
N GLU A 29 -10.09 16.54 -0.40
CA GLU A 29 -8.97 17.39 0.00
C GLU A 29 -9.39 18.51 0.96
N GLU A 30 -10.52 19.16 0.67
CA GLU A 30 -11.07 20.22 1.53
C GLU A 30 -11.52 19.67 2.90
N LYS A 31 -12.15 18.50 2.90
CA LYS A 31 -12.73 17.90 4.11
C LYS A 31 -11.69 17.21 4.99
N TYR A 32 -10.66 16.62 4.40
CA TYR A 32 -9.66 15.78 5.07
C TYR A 32 -8.22 16.22 4.78
N PRO A 33 -7.82 17.45 5.06
CA PRO A 33 -6.44 17.86 4.88
C PRO A 33 -5.51 17.17 5.89
N LEU A 34 -4.31 16.82 5.47
CA LEU A 34 -3.29 16.24 6.35
C LEU A 34 -1.96 16.95 6.17
N SER A 35 -1.41 17.48 7.28
CA SER A 35 -0.09 18.10 7.29
C SER A 35 1.03 17.07 7.33
N LYS A 36 2.14 17.34 6.65
CA LYS A 36 3.38 16.53 6.76
C LYS A 36 3.93 16.47 8.17
N SER A 37 3.67 17.48 9.01
CA SER A 37 4.08 17.53 10.41
C SER A 37 3.11 16.84 11.37
N ALA A 38 2.02 16.22 10.88
CA ALA A 38 1.08 15.48 11.71
C ALA A 38 1.78 14.34 12.47
N ASP A 39 1.47 14.21 13.77
CA ASP A 39 1.90 13.08 14.58
C ASP A 39 1.23 11.76 14.15
N ILE A 40 1.59 10.67 14.80
CA ILE A 40 1.06 9.34 14.44
C ILE A 40 -0.44 9.22 14.73
N GLU A 41 -0.94 9.85 15.80
CA GLU A 41 -2.35 9.81 16.14
C GLU A 41 -3.19 10.53 15.09
N LYS A 42 -2.79 11.72 14.69
CA LYS A 42 -3.44 12.47 13.60
C LYS A 42 -3.39 11.75 12.25
N LYS A 43 -2.27 11.09 11.94
CA LYS A 43 -2.16 10.27 10.72
C LYS A 43 -3.11 9.08 10.77
N PHE A 44 -3.25 8.44 11.93
CA PHE A 44 -4.17 7.33 12.09
C PHE A 44 -5.63 7.77 11.97
N GLU A 45 -6.03 8.84 12.66
CA GLU A 45 -7.38 9.41 12.58
C GLU A 45 -7.71 9.85 11.15
N TRP A 46 -6.76 10.46 10.45
CA TRP A 46 -6.91 10.79 9.05
C TRP A 46 -7.12 9.53 8.18
N ALA A 47 -6.31 8.49 8.40
CA ALA A 47 -6.43 7.24 7.65
C ALA A 47 -7.78 6.56 7.89
N LYS A 48 -8.29 6.61 9.14
CA LYS A 48 -9.62 6.14 9.48
C LYS A 48 -10.71 6.92 8.76
N ALA A 49 -10.66 8.25 8.83
CA ALA A 49 -11.63 9.11 8.14
C ALA A 49 -11.58 8.93 6.62
N ALA A 50 -10.41 8.68 6.03
CA ALA A 50 -10.28 8.35 4.62
C ALA A 50 -10.93 7.01 4.27
N CYS A 51 -10.80 5.98 5.10
CA CYS A 51 -11.50 4.71 4.90
C CYS A 51 -13.02 4.89 4.99
N ASP A 52 -13.49 5.59 6.02
CA ASP A 52 -14.92 5.86 6.22
C ASP A 52 -15.49 6.60 4.99
N TYR A 53 -14.81 7.64 4.49
CA TYR A 53 -15.21 8.36 3.28
C TYR A 53 -15.29 7.44 2.05
N LEU A 54 -14.30 6.58 1.86
CA LEU A 54 -14.31 5.66 0.73
C LEU A 54 -15.48 4.67 0.81
N GLU A 55 -15.71 4.09 1.98
CA GLU A 55 -16.76 3.09 2.20
C GLU A 55 -18.18 3.69 2.13
N GLU A 56 -18.34 4.96 2.50
CA GLU A 56 -19.60 5.69 2.38
C GLU A 56 -19.96 6.10 0.94
N ASN A 57 -18.97 6.32 0.07
CA ASN A 57 -19.17 6.92 -1.24
C ASN A 57 -18.93 6.00 -2.42
N PHE A 58 -18.24 4.86 -2.26
CA PHE A 58 -17.83 4.00 -3.36
C PHE A 58 -18.05 2.53 -3.06
N ASP A 59 -18.22 1.74 -4.11
CA ASP A 59 -18.25 0.29 -4.00
C ASP A 59 -16.84 -0.32 -3.81
N ALA A 60 -16.80 -1.60 -3.49
CA ALA A 60 -15.56 -2.32 -3.19
C ALA A 60 -14.57 -2.31 -4.37
N GLU A 61 -15.05 -2.34 -5.61
CA GLU A 61 -14.19 -2.33 -6.81
C GLU A 61 -13.51 -0.98 -6.99
N LEU A 62 -14.25 0.12 -6.84
CA LEU A 62 -13.70 1.47 -6.91
C LEU A 62 -12.73 1.76 -5.76
N ILE A 63 -13.07 1.33 -4.53
CA ILE A 63 -12.17 1.46 -3.37
C ILE A 63 -10.85 0.75 -3.64
N TYR A 64 -10.90 -0.46 -4.18
CA TYR A 64 -9.69 -1.20 -4.56
C TYR A 64 -8.86 -0.43 -5.60
N LYS A 65 -9.49 0.05 -6.67
CA LYS A 65 -8.83 0.85 -7.72
C LYS A 65 -8.17 2.11 -7.16
N ILE A 66 -8.88 2.86 -6.31
CA ILE A 66 -8.36 4.07 -5.68
C ILE A 66 -7.17 3.74 -4.78
N ARG A 67 -7.31 2.76 -3.90
CA ARG A 67 -6.31 2.48 -2.88
C ARG A 67 -5.05 1.83 -3.43
N LYS A 68 -5.13 0.98 -4.43
CA LYS A 68 -3.93 0.36 -5.01
C LYS A 68 -2.97 1.36 -5.64
N GLU A 69 -3.47 2.50 -6.14
CA GLU A 69 -2.64 3.57 -6.69
C GLU A 69 -1.99 4.45 -5.59
N CYS A 70 -2.43 4.32 -4.32
CA CYS A 70 -1.85 5.03 -3.19
C CYS A 70 -0.56 4.41 -2.63
N ARG A 71 0.12 3.57 -3.39
CA ARG A 71 1.37 2.91 -2.99
C ARG A 71 2.47 3.92 -2.65
N CYS A 72 3.28 3.58 -1.64
CA CYS A 72 4.32 4.48 -1.12
C CYS A 72 5.59 4.51 -1.98
N ASN A 73 5.80 3.51 -2.83
CA ASN A 73 6.95 3.39 -3.71
C ASN A 73 6.57 2.61 -4.98
N ASP A 74 7.46 2.60 -5.96
CA ASP A 74 7.26 1.92 -7.25
C ASP A 74 7.61 0.42 -7.23
N GLY A 75 8.12 -0.09 -6.13
CA GLY A 75 8.51 -1.49 -5.98
C GLY A 75 9.83 -1.90 -6.64
N LYS A 76 10.46 -1.05 -7.45
CA LYS A 76 11.65 -1.40 -8.26
C LYS A 76 12.83 -1.92 -7.43
N SER A 77 13.10 -1.31 -6.28
CA SER A 77 14.20 -1.75 -5.41
C SER A 77 13.97 -3.17 -4.89
N ILE A 78 12.74 -3.49 -4.52
CA ILE A 78 12.36 -4.84 -4.06
C ILE A 78 12.35 -5.82 -5.23
N ALA A 79 11.81 -5.43 -6.39
CA ALA A 79 11.83 -6.23 -7.60
C ALA A 79 13.26 -6.62 -8.01
N ASN A 80 14.20 -5.67 -8.05
CA ASN A 80 15.60 -5.94 -8.33
C ASN A 80 16.25 -6.90 -7.33
N LYS A 81 15.88 -6.80 -6.06
CA LYS A 81 16.35 -7.73 -5.03
C LYS A 81 15.79 -9.13 -5.26
N ILE A 82 14.50 -9.27 -5.53
CA ILE A 82 13.85 -10.55 -5.83
C ILE A 82 14.46 -11.20 -7.07
N LEU A 83 14.68 -10.44 -8.14
CA LEU A 83 15.31 -10.94 -9.38
C LEU A 83 16.72 -11.50 -9.14
N LYS A 84 17.50 -10.94 -8.22
CA LYS A 84 18.82 -11.50 -7.87
C LYS A 84 18.75 -12.91 -7.28
N TYR A 85 17.72 -13.20 -6.51
CA TYR A 85 17.49 -14.55 -5.97
C TYR A 85 16.93 -15.49 -7.05
N LEU A 86 15.94 -15.00 -7.81
CA LEU A 86 15.30 -15.78 -8.85
C LEU A 86 16.30 -16.23 -9.93
N ASN A 87 17.18 -15.32 -10.36
CA ASN A 87 18.19 -15.62 -11.40
C ASN A 87 19.29 -16.61 -10.95
N LYS A 88 19.41 -16.87 -9.65
CA LYS A 88 20.38 -17.83 -9.10
C LYS A 88 19.77 -19.18 -8.75
N ALA A 89 18.46 -19.25 -8.71
CA ALA A 89 17.74 -20.46 -8.34
C ALA A 89 17.46 -21.33 -9.57
N ASN A 90 17.45 -22.63 -9.38
CA ASN A 90 17.12 -23.60 -10.43
C ASN A 90 15.61 -23.97 -10.43
N SER A 91 14.90 -23.59 -9.37
CA SER A 91 13.45 -23.78 -9.23
C SER A 91 12.82 -22.68 -8.39
N ILE A 92 11.50 -22.53 -8.47
CA ILE A 92 10.74 -21.59 -7.62
C ILE A 92 10.85 -21.96 -6.15
N GLU A 93 10.88 -23.24 -5.81
CA GLU A 93 11.06 -23.71 -4.43
C GLU A 93 12.44 -23.30 -3.87
N GLU A 94 13.52 -23.48 -4.65
CA GLU A 94 14.87 -23.02 -4.28
C GLU A 94 14.93 -21.49 -4.14
N PHE A 95 14.28 -20.76 -5.04
CA PHE A 95 14.17 -19.31 -4.95
C PHE A 95 13.51 -18.87 -3.63
N VAL A 96 12.36 -19.44 -3.29
CA VAL A 96 11.64 -19.16 -2.05
C VAL A 96 12.50 -19.46 -0.81
N ALA A 97 13.15 -20.62 -0.77
CA ALA A 97 14.02 -20.99 0.33
C ALA A 97 15.21 -20.02 0.49
N SER A 98 15.88 -19.68 -0.60
CA SER A 98 17.03 -18.78 -0.62
C SER A 98 16.66 -17.35 -0.20
N PHE A 99 15.51 -16.84 -0.66
CA PHE A 99 14.99 -15.54 -0.27
C PHE A 99 14.68 -15.49 1.24
N ASN A 100 13.91 -16.46 1.74
CA ASN A 100 13.50 -16.49 3.15
C ASN A 100 14.68 -16.70 4.12
N ALA A 101 15.76 -17.33 3.68
CA ALA A 101 16.96 -17.52 4.50
C ALA A 101 17.75 -16.21 4.74
N LYS A 102 17.60 -15.21 3.87
CA LYS A 102 18.43 -13.99 3.88
C LYS A 102 17.64 -12.71 4.09
N GLU A 103 16.36 -12.71 3.77
CA GLU A 103 15.52 -11.51 3.84
C GLU A 103 14.50 -11.64 4.97
N SER A 104 14.33 -10.55 5.74
CA SER A 104 13.40 -10.50 6.88
C SER A 104 12.24 -9.53 6.66
N PHE A 105 12.31 -8.64 5.65
CA PHE A 105 11.28 -7.64 5.41
C PHE A 105 10.01 -8.22 4.78
N ALA A 106 10.11 -9.36 4.13
CA ALA A 106 8.98 -10.09 3.56
C ALA A 106 9.24 -11.60 3.67
N LYS A 107 8.18 -12.38 3.53
CA LYS A 107 8.24 -13.84 3.49
C LYS A 107 7.54 -14.34 2.24
N LEU A 108 8.16 -15.28 1.55
CA LEU A 108 7.58 -16.03 0.44
C LEU A 108 7.12 -17.40 0.92
N GLU A 109 5.99 -17.87 0.40
CA GLU A 109 5.51 -19.23 0.59
C GLU A 109 5.35 -19.89 -0.78
N TYR A 110 5.98 -21.04 -0.97
CA TYR A 110 5.84 -21.84 -2.18
C TYR A 110 4.49 -22.54 -2.19
N ILE A 111 3.72 -22.33 -3.22
CA ILE A 111 2.42 -22.99 -3.45
C ILE A 111 2.56 -24.02 -4.58
N SER A 112 3.14 -23.61 -5.71
CA SER A 112 3.43 -24.44 -6.88
C SER A 112 4.47 -23.75 -7.77
N ASP A 113 4.90 -24.41 -8.85
CA ASP A 113 5.91 -23.87 -9.77
C ASP A 113 5.51 -22.55 -10.48
N ASN A 114 4.24 -22.21 -10.44
CA ASN A 114 3.72 -20.97 -11.03
C ASN A 114 3.01 -20.06 -10.01
N LYS A 115 3.07 -20.39 -8.73
CA LYS A 115 2.35 -19.65 -7.69
C LYS A 115 3.12 -19.56 -6.38
N ILE A 116 3.35 -18.35 -5.92
CA ILE A 116 3.91 -18.06 -4.59
C ILE A 116 2.96 -17.12 -3.84
N LEU A 117 2.99 -17.17 -2.53
CA LEU A 117 2.39 -16.17 -1.66
C LEU A 117 3.48 -15.22 -1.17
N PHE A 118 3.25 -13.91 -1.31
CA PHE A 118 4.13 -12.86 -0.82
C PHE A 118 3.49 -12.19 0.40
N CYS A 119 4.17 -12.23 1.54
CA CYS A 119 3.65 -11.73 2.81
C CYS A 119 4.61 -10.72 3.45
N TYR A 120 4.06 -9.67 4.03
CA TYR A 120 4.79 -8.84 4.99
C TYR A 120 4.54 -9.36 6.42
N PRO A 121 5.60 -9.60 7.23
CA PRO A 121 5.46 -10.13 8.58
C PRO A 121 4.87 -9.12 9.57
N GLU A 122 4.97 -7.82 9.24
CA GLU A 122 4.43 -6.72 10.05
C GLU A 122 3.96 -5.56 9.17
N CYS A 123 3.20 -4.64 9.74
CA CYS A 123 2.77 -3.43 9.05
C CYS A 123 3.88 -2.38 9.03
N TYR A 124 4.30 -1.95 7.84
CA TYR A 124 5.31 -0.89 7.65
C TYR A 124 4.71 0.50 7.41
N CYS A 125 3.39 0.62 7.38
CA CYS A 125 2.71 1.88 7.08
C CYS A 125 2.91 2.91 8.19
N ALA A 126 3.41 4.10 7.84
CA ALA A 126 3.66 5.19 8.78
C ALA A 126 2.38 5.73 9.46
N CYS A 127 1.19 5.45 8.91
CA CYS A 127 -0.08 5.87 9.50
C CYS A 127 -0.60 4.92 10.57
N VAL A 128 -0.12 3.67 10.63
CA VAL A 128 -0.71 2.62 11.49
C VAL A 128 0.30 1.82 12.30
N LYS A 129 1.56 1.81 11.93
CA LYS A 129 2.61 0.90 12.48
C LYS A 129 2.70 0.88 14.02
N ARG A 130 2.38 1.98 14.70
CA ARG A 130 2.54 2.11 16.16
C ARG A 130 1.23 2.31 16.90
N VAL A 131 0.12 2.14 16.19
CA VAL A 131 -1.22 2.34 16.76
C VAL A 131 -1.86 0.97 16.99
N PRO A 132 -2.35 0.65 18.20
CA PRO A 132 -2.91 -0.66 18.52
C PRO A 132 -4.27 -0.92 17.85
N GLN A 133 -4.95 0.13 17.40
CA GLN A 133 -6.25 0.02 16.72
C GLN A 133 -6.07 -0.45 15.27
N GLN A 134 -7.07 -1.15 14.76
CA GLN A 134 -7.09 -1.60 13.37
C GLN A 134 -7.90 -0.66 12.49
N LEU A 135 -7.44 -0.48 11.25
CA LEU A 135 -8.19 0.16 10.18
C LEU A 135 -8.98 -0.86 9.36
N SER A 136 -9.92 -0.36 8.55
CA SER A 136 -10.55 -1.15 7.50
C SER A 136 -9.49 -1.79 6.58
N ARG A 137 -9.79 -2.98 6.05
CA ARG A 137 -8.93 -3.67 5.05
C ARG A 137 -8.67 -2.82 3.82
N ALA A 138 -9.59 -1.93 3.49
CA ALA A 138 -9.45 -0.98 2.38
C ALA A 138 -8.16 -0.16 2.49
N TRP A 139 -7.71 0.17 3.70
CA TRP A 139 -6.45 0.89 3.89
C TRP A 139 -5.24 0.13 3.32
N CYS A 140 -5.21 -1.17 3.46
CA CYS A 140 -4.08 -2.02 3.06
C CYS A 140 -4.04 -2.36 1.57
N TYR A 141 -5.01 -1.96 0.76
CA TYR A 141 -5.00 -2.23 -0.69
C TYR A 141 -3.85 -1.54 -1.43
N CYS A 142 -3.24 -0.49 -0.86
CA CYS A 142 -2.00 0.07 -1.38
C CYS A 142 -0.83 -0.95 -1.37
N THR A 143 -0.85 -1.91 -0.46
CA THR A 143 0.12 -3.02 -0.41
C THR A 143 -0.04 -3.96 -1.61
N LEU A 144 -1.27 -4.21 -2.05
CA LEU A 144 -1.53 -4.99 -3.28
C LEU A 144 -0.99 -4.26 -4.51
N GLY A 145 -1.21 -2.94 -4.61
CA GLY A 145 -0.64 -2.15 -5.69
C GLY A 145 0.88 -2.15 -5.70
N ASN A 146 1.50 -2.13 -4.51
CA ASN A 146 2.94 -2.27 -4.38
C ASN A 146 3.44 -3.64 -4.83
N ALA A 147 2.75 -4.72 -4.43
CA ALA A 147 3.07 -6.08 -4.85
C ALA A 147 2.90 -6.26 -6.37
N GLU A 148 1.82 -5.74 -6.96
CA GLU A 148 1.65 -5.71 -8.42
C GLU A 148 2.84 -5.03 -9.10
N GLY A 149 3.31 -3.88 -8.59
CA GLY A 149 4.49 -3.19 -9.10
C GLY A 149 5.79 -3.98 -8.96
N ILE A 150 5.97 -4.73 -7.87
CA ILE A 150 7.14 -5.57 -7.63
C ILE A 150 7.22 -6.72 -8.64
N PHE A 151 6.09 -7.38 -8.91
CA PHE A 151 6.03 -8.59 -9.73
C PHE A 151 5.66 -8.33 -11.21
N ALA A 152 5.50 -7.07 -11.62
CA ALA A 152 5.28 -6.68 -13.02
C ALA A 152 6.59 -6.57 -13.83
N GLU A 153 7.74 -6.49 -13.18
CA GLU A 153 9.08 -6.45 -13.79
C GLU A 153 9.55 -7.90 -14.11
#